data_8d4d0d79742ce5c22e588b93e93cb4f8
#
_entry.id   8d4d0d79742ce5c22e588b93e93cb4f8
#
_cell.length_a   1.000
_cell.length_b   1.000
_cell.length_c   1.000
_cell.angle_alpha   90.00
_cell.angle_beta   90.00
_cell.angle_gamma   90.00
#
_symmetry.space_group_name_H-M   'P 1'
#
loop_
_entity.id
_entity.type
_entity.pdbx_description
1 polymer ?
#
loop_
_entity_poly.entity_id
_entity_poly.type
_entity_poly.pdbx_seq_one_letter_code
_entity_poly.pdbx_strand_id
1 'polypeptide(L)'
;MQELFLNSEASVQSDRILYTPSLFARSALLNLQEVGSLKARSPHTSTRSGLTSYLYFLVLDGEGSLTYEGRQYQLKQGGCVFIDCQKPYSHSTSENLWSLAWCHFYGTSMTAIYEKYKERGGLPIFHPENSKVFEELLKQLYKLAGSSDYIRDMRINESLSTLLTLLMQESWNPDNSAISKKRMELVSVKNYMDEHYVEKITLDDLEAQFFINKYYLLKIFKETYGVTISSYLISRRITRAKQLLRFTQMTIDEVGCAVGMDGASYFSRMFKKSEGISPKKYRKQWQ
;
A
#
# COMPACT_ATOMS: atom_id res chain seq x y z
N MET A 1 10.06 -3.69 -35.33
CA MET A 1 8.83 -4.44 -35.59
C MET A 1 7.69 -3.82 -34.77
N GLN A 2 7.33 -2.56 -35.11
CA GLN A 2 6.42 -1.68 -34.32
C GLN A 2 5.18 -1.22 -35.12
N GLU A 3 4.86 -1.85 -36.26
CA GLU A 3 3.87 -1.32 -37.22
C GLU A 3 2.57 -2.12 -37.38
N LEU A 4 2.22 -3.01 -36.44
CA LEU A 4 1.12 -3.96 -36.72
C LEU A 4 -0.26 -3.58 -36.17
N PHE A 5 -0.47 -2.38 -35.61
CA PHE A 5 -1.78 -1.97 -35.05
C PHE A 5 -2.23 -0.55 -35.41
N LEU A 6 -1.72 0.02 -36.48
CA LEU A 6 -2.25 1.29 -37.03
C LEU A 6 -3.46 1.02 -37.93
N ASN A 7 -4.60 0.65 -37.34
CA ASN A 7 -5.88 0.77 -38.02
C ASN A 7 -6.23 2.28 -38.04
N SER A 8 -6.24 2.89 -39.20
CA SER A 8 -6.55 4.33 -39.42
C SER A 8 -7.98 4.72 -38.97
N GLU A 9 -8.84 3.77 -38.67
CA GLU A 9 -10.22 3.93 -38.18
C GLU A 9 -10.38 3.60 -36.68
N ALA A 10 -9.30 3.34 -35.96
CA ALA A 10 -9.40 2.98 -34.56
C ALA A 10 -9.89 4.17 -33.71
N SER A 11 -10.90 3.93 -32.87
CA SER A 11 -11.44 4.92 -31.93
C SER A 11 -10.42 5.43 -30.91
N VAL A 12 -9.28 4.77 -30.82
CA VAL A 12 -8.17 5.11 -29.91
C VAL A 12 -6.82 4.94 -30.61
N GLN A 13 -5.92 5.85 -30.33
CA GLN A 13 -4.49 5.69 -30.60
C GLN A 13 -3.83 5.23 -29.29
N SER A 14 -3.13 4.09 -29.33
CA SER A 14 -2.47 3.59 -28.12
C SER A 14 -1.03 3.15 -28.41
N ASP A 15 -0.18 3.42 -27.44
CA ASP A 15 1.18 2.94 -27.36
C ASP A 15 1.31 2.08 -26.10
N ARG A 16 1.65 0.79 -26.27
CA ARG A 16 1.62 -0.19 -25.17
C ARG A 16 2.70 -1.25 -25.31
N ILE A 17 3.14 -1.76 -24.19
CA ILE A 17 4.03 -2.90 -24.10
C ILE A 17 3.32 -4.01 -23.33
N LEU A 18 3.10 -5.15 -24.03
CA LEU A 18 2.71 -6.40 -23.37
C LEU A 18 3.98 -7.03 -22.80
N TYR A 19 3.99 -7.27 -21.49
CA TYR A 19 5.16 -7.75 -20.78
C TYR A 19 4.99 -9.21 -20.34
N THR A 20 6.00 -10.02 -20.56
CA THR A 20 6.04 -11.40 -20.07
C THR A 20 7.11 -11.49 -18.98
N PRO A 21 6.72 -11.52 -17.69
CA PRO A 21 7.66 -11.64 -16.58
C PRO A 21 8.32 -13.02 -16.57
N SER A 22 9.54 -13.09 -16.04
CA SER A 22 10.24 -14.37 -15.82
C SER A 22 9.46 -15.27 -14.84
N LEU A 23 9.78 -16.57 -14.82
CA LEU A 23 9.19 -17.51 -13.85
C LEU A 23 9.45 -17.09 -12.40
N PHE A 24 10.66 -16.59 -12.14
CA PHE A 24 11.01 -16.02 -10.83
C PHE A 24 10.10 -14.84 -10.48
N ALA A 25 9.94 -13.87 -11.37
CA ALA A 25 9.11 -12.71 -11.12
C ALA A 25 7.64 -13.09 -10.87
N ARG A 26 7.10 -14.05 -11.61
CA ARG A 26 5.72 -14.54 -11.41
C ARG A 26 5.49 -15.18 -10.05
N SER A 27 6.48 -15.87 -9.51
CA SER A 27 6.36 -16.60 -8.25
C SER A 27 6.70 -15.77 -7.02
N ALA A 28 7.57 -14.75 -7.14
CA ALA A 28 8.17 -14.09 -5.99
C ALA A 28 8.01 -12.57 -5.95
N LEU A 29 7.67 -11.91 -7.06
CA LEU A 29 7.67 -10.47 -7.18
C LEU A 29 6.29 -9.91 -7.56
N LEU A 30 6.12 -8.60 -7.35
CA LEU A 30 5.15 -7.85 -8.14
C LEU A 30 5.64 -7.83 -9.58
N ASN A 31 4.77 -8.17 -10.51
CA ASN A 31 5.13 -8.30 -11.91
C ASN A 31 4.14 -7.55 -12.81
N LEU A 32 4.70 -6.94 -13.83
CA LEU A 32 3.95 -6.20 -14.84
C LEU A 32 3.37 -7.19 -15.87
N GLN A 33 2.18 -6.91 -16.37
CA GLN A 33 1.57 -7.63 -17.49
C GLN A 33 1.45 -6.74 -18.72
N GLU A 34 1.06 -5.49 -18.52
CA GLU A 34 0.91 -4.50 -19.58
C GLU A 34 1.13 -3.10 -19.00
N VAL A 35 1.73 -2.23 -19.80
CA VAL A 35 1.85 -0.80 -19.52
C VAL A 35 1.72 -0.02 -20.81
N GLY A 36 1.06 1.14 -20.75
CA GLY A 36 0.92 1.96 -21.94
C GLY A 36 0.22 3.30 -21.70
N SER A 37 -0.02 3.98 -22.81
CA SER A 37 -0.84 5.18 -22.89
C SER A 37 -1.78 5.10 -24.09
N LEU A 38 -2.92 5.76 -23.99
CA LEU A 38 -3.85 5.94 -25.09
C LEU A 38 -4.31 7.39 -25.18
N LYS A 39 -4.67 7.78 -26.40
CA LYS A 39 -5.42 8.99 -26.70
C LYS A 39 -6.68 8.59 -27.47
N ALA A 40 -7.84 8.92 -26.94
CA ALA A 40 -9.09 8.70 -27.63
C ALA A 40 -9.20 9.64 -28.83
N ARG A 41 -9.73 9.13 -29.95
CA ARG A 41 -10.03 9.88 -31.18
C ARG A 41 -11.53 10.04 -31.40
N SER A 42 -12.33 9.16 -30.78
CA SER A 42 -13.79 9.23 -30.74
C SER A 42 -14.29 8.63 -29.43
N PRO A 43 -15.52 8.92 -29.00
CA PRO A 43 -16.14 8.27 -27.85
C PRO A 43 -16.12 6.75 -28.03
N HIS A 44 -15.68 6.05 -26.99
CA HIS A 44 -15.62 4.58 -26.98
C HIS A 44 -15.80 4.02 -25.58
N THR A 45 -16.19 2.78 -25.51
CA THR A 45 -16.29 2.01 -24.26
C THR A 45 -15.44 0.75 -24.35
N SER A 46 -14.68 0.48 -23.30
CA SER A 46 -13.93 -0.76 -23.14
C SER A 46 -14.45 -1.52 -21.93
N THR A 47 -14.91 -2.75 -22.13
CA THR A 47 -15.47 -3.61 -21.08
C THR A 47 -14.61 -4.84 -20.89
N ARG A 48 -14.33 -5.21 -19.62
CA ARG A 48 -13.51 -6.38 -19.27
C ARG A 48 -14.03 -7.01 -17.98
N SER A 49 -13.71 -8.30 -17.79
CA SER A 49 -13.95 -9.02 -16.54
C SER A 49 -13.08 -10.26 -16.45
N GLY A 50 -12.88 -10.78 -15.24
CA GLY A 50 -12.19 -12.05 -15.01
C GLY A 50 -10.69 -12.02 -15.31
N LEU A 51 -10.06 -10.86 -15.36
CA LEU A 51 -8.61 -10.76 -15.57
C LEU A 51 -7.87 -10.96 -14.24
N THR A 52 -6.86 -11.83 -14.24
CA THR A 52 -5.97 -12.01 -13.09
C THR A 52 -4.93 -10.89 -13.08
N SER A 53 -5.40 -9.67 -12.80
CA SER A 53 -4.56 -8.47 -12.70
C SER A 53 -5.23 -7.40 -11.87
N TYR A 54 -4.43 -6.45 -11.42
CA TYR A 54 -4.88 -5.17 -10.88
C TYR A 54 -4.58 -4.09 -11.90
N LEU A 55 -5.52 -3.18 -12.09
CA LEU A 55 -5.39 -2.06 -13.01
C LEU A 55 -5.17 -0.78 -12.22
N TYR A 56 -4.12 -0.07 -12.54
CA TYR A 56 -3.97 1.32 -12.22
C TYR A 56 -3.97 2.15 -13.51
N PHE A 57 -4.76 3.23 -13.56
CA PHE A 57 -4.65 4.22 -14.61
C PHE A 57 -4.83 5.65 -14.11
N LEU A 58 -4.24 6.58 -14.84
CA LEU A 58 -4.30 8.04 -14.62
C LEU A 58 -4.89 8.71 -15.85
N VAL A 59 -5.85 9.61 -15.65
CA VAL A 59 -6.36 10.49 -16.70
C VAL A 59 -5.38 11.65 -16.91
N LEU A 60 -4.72 11.65 -18.04
CA LEU A 60 -3.73 12.68 -18.41
C LEU A 60 -4.38 13.96 -18.91
N ASP A 61 -5.49 13.83 -19.64
CA ASP A 61 -6.25 14.92 -20.23
C ASP A 61 -7.68 14.46 -20.54
N GLY A 62 -8.63 15.40 -20.64
CA GLY A 62 -10.02 15.12 -20.96
C GLY A 62 -10.80 14.51 -19.80
N GLU A 63 -11.91 13.84 -20.13
CA GLU A 63 -12.81 13.24 -19.15
C GLU A 63 -13.51 11.97 -19.66
N GLY A 64 -14.04 11.19 -18.74
CA GLY A 64 -14.77 9.97 -19.02
C GLY A 64 -15.35 9.36 -17.77
N SER A 65 -15.72 8.08 -17.82
CA SER A 65 -16.31 7.38 -16.69
C SER A 65 -15.75 5.97 -16.52
N LEU A 66 -15.78 5.49 -15.27
CA LEU A 66 -15.55 4.10 -14.88
C LEU A 66 -16.85 3.53 -14.33
N THR A 67 -17.27 2.37 -14.81
CA THR A 67 -18.27 1.54 -14.14
C THR A 67 -17.57 0.37 -13.48
N TYR A 68 -17.70 0.22 -12.17
CA TYR A 68 -17.06 -0.81 -11.36
C TYR A 68 -17.97 -1.24 -10.22
N GLU A 69 -18.13 -2.55 -10.04
CA GLU A 69 -19.04 -3.13 -9.02
C GLU A 69 -20.45 -2.52 -9.02
N GLY A 70 -21.01 -2.27 -10.23
CA GLY A 70 -22.35 -1.73 -10.43
C GLY A 70 -22.49 -0.22 -10.16
N ARG A 71 -21.41 0.48 -9.87
CA ARG A 71 -21.40 1.93 -9.67
C ARG A 71 -20.67 2.64 -10.81
N GLN A 72 -21.20 3.78 -11.21
CA GLN A 72 -20.57 4.64 -12.19
C GLN A 72 -19.87 5.82 -11.50
N TYR A 73 -18.63 6.08 -11.90
CA TYR A 73 -17.78 7.14 -11.40
C TYR A 73 -17.34 8.03 -12.54
N GLN A 74 -17.41 9.35 -12.35
CA GLN A 74 -16.91 10.32 -13.30
C GLN A 74 -15.42 10.59 -13.05
N LEU A 75 -14.66 10.71 -14.11
CA LEU A 75 -13.22 10.92 -14.11
C LEU A 75 -12.87 12.08 -15.01
N LYS A 76 -11.97 12.92 -14.56
CA LYS A 76 -11.37 14.03 -15.32
C LYS A 76 -9.86 14.06 -15.08
N GLN A 77 -9.19 14.93 -15.81
CA GLN A 77 -7.75 15.11 -15.70
C GLN A 77 -7.26 15.08 -14.24
N GLY A 78 -6.20 14.32 -13.98
CA GLY A 78 -5.63 14.06 -12.66
C GLY A 78 -6.34 12.96 -11.87
N GLY A 79 -7.50 12.49 -12.34
CA GLY A 79 -8.20 11.38 -11.72
C GLY A 79 -7.47 10.06 -11.91
N CYS A 80 -7.36 9.28 -10.84
CA CYS A 80 -6.71 7.98 -10.78
C CYS A 80 -7.71 6.87 -10.49
N VAL A 81 -7.45 5.70 -11.03
CA VAL A 81 -8.21 4.46 -10.78
C VAL A 81 -7.28 3.38 -10.26
N PHE A 82 -7.72 2.65 -9.24
CA PHE A 82 -7.09 1.42 -8.79
C PHE A 82 -8.15 0.36 -8.48
N ILE A 83 -8.19 -0.71 -9.28
CA ILE A 83 -9.23 -1.75 -9.20
C ILE A 83 -8.67 -3.16 -9.37
N ASP A 84 -9.42 -4.14 -8.83
CA ASP A 84 -9.26 -5.56 -9.07
C ASP A 84 -10.02 -5.96 -10.35
N CYS A 85 -9.29 -6.38 -11.38
CA CYS A 85 -9.84 -6.74 -12.68
C CYS A 85 -10.53 -8.12 -12.73
N GLN A 86 -10.52 -8.89 -11.66
CA GLN A 86 -11.37 -10.08 -11.55
C GLN A 86 -12.86 -9.69 -11.56
N LYS A 87 -13.18 -8.50 -11.04
CA LYS A 87 -14.51 -7.90 -11.08
C LYS A 87 -14.81 -7.31 -12.45
N PRO A 88 -16.07 -7.35 -12.91
CA PRO A 88 -16.48 -6.65 -14.12
C PRO A 88 -16.26 -5.15 -14.01
N TYR A 89 -15.67 -4.57 -15.03
CA TYR A 89 -15.51 -3.13 -15.16
C TYR A 89 -15.61 -2.67 -16.61
N SER A 90 -16.01 -1.43 -16.78
CA SER A 90 -15.94 -0.75 -18.07
C SER A 90 -15.51 0.70 -17.87
N HIS A 91 -14.75 1.20 -18.80
CA HIS A 91 -14.41 2.61 -18.88
C HIS A 91 -14.77 3.17 -20.24
N SER A 92 -15.32 4.38 -20.24
CA SER A 92 -15.76 5.07 -21.45
C SER A 92 -15.30 6.51 -21.45
N THR A 93 -14.95 7.01 -22.63
CA THR A 93 -14.71 8.43 -22.83
C THR A 93 -15.97 9.11 -23.29
N SER A 94 -16.15 10.36 -22.84
CA SER A 94 -17.21 11.26 -23.27
C SER A 94 -16.83 11.98 -24.59
N GLU A 95 -17.58 13.00 -24.96
CA GLU A 95 -17.24 13.88 -26.08
C GLU A 95 -15.95 14.67 -25.82
N ASN A 96 -15.61 14.95 -24.55
CA ASN A 96 -14.33 15.49 -24.12
C ASN A 96 -13.30 14.36 -24.03
N LEU A 97 -12.86 13.89 -25.17
CA LEU A 97 -11.99 12.74 -25.35
C LEU A 97 -10.78 12.76 -24.42
N TRP A 98 -10.58 11.66 -23.71
CA TRP A 98 -9.48 11.56 -22.76
C TRP A 98 -8.19 10.98 -23.33
N SER A 99 -7.10 11.26 -22.59
CA SER A 99 -5.84 10.55 -22.69
C SER A 99 -5.55 9.87 -21.37
N LEU A 100 -5.12 8.61 -21.40
CA LEU A 100 -4.81 7.80 -20.23
C LEU A 100 -3.38 7.27 -20.30
N ALA A 101 -2.79 7.06 -19.12
CA ALA A 101 -1.67 6.15 -18.94
C ALA A 101 -2.06 5.06 -17.92
N TRP A 102 -1.65 3.81 -18.15
CA TRP A 102 -2.04 2.71 -17.30
C TRP A 102 -0.97 1.63 -17.15
N CYS A 103 -1.14 0.78 -16.12
CA CYS A 103 -0.48 -0.50 -16.03
C CYS A 103 -1.42 -1.58 -15.49
N HIS A 104 -1.31 -2.78 -16.03
CA HIS A 104 -1.83 -4.01 -15.46
C HIS A 104 -0.70 -4.77 -14.79
N PHE A 105 -0.89 -5.16 -13.56
CA PHE A 105 0.13 -5.86 -12.78
C PHE A 105 -0.49 -6.89 -11.83
N TYR A 106 0.35 -7.79 -11.34
CA TYR A 106 -0.04 -8.83 -10.40
C TYR A 106 1.13 -9.17 -9.45
N GLY A 107 0.83 -9.96 -8.43
CA GLY A 107 1.78 -10.55 -7.49
C GLY A 107 1.03 -11.43 -6.49
N THR A 108 1.69 -12.42 -5.94
CA THR A 108 1.07 -13.41 -5.03
C THR A 108 0.45 -12.77 -3.77
N SER A 109 0.98 -11.62 -3.33
CA SER A 109 0.48 -10.86 -2.18
C SER A 109 -0.58 -9.81 -2.52
N MET A 110 -0.92 -9.63 -3.81
CA MET A 110 -1.80 -8.53 -4.23
C MET A 110 -3.20 -8.58 -3.64
N THR A 111 -3.78 -9.76 -3.49
CA THR A 111 -5.12 -9.89 -2.85
C THR A 111 -5.12 -9.31 -1.44
N ALA A 112 -4.13 -9.68 -0.62
CA ALA A 112 -4.02 -9.15 0.75
C ALA A 112 -3.73 -7.64 0.78
N ILE A 113 -2.91 -7.15 -0.15
CA ILE A 113 -2.59 -5.72 -0.29
C ILE A 113 -3.86 -4.94 -0.70
N TYR A 114 -4.62 -5.41 -1.68
CA TYR A 114 -5.83 -4.73 -2.15
C TYR A 114 -6.95 -4.74 -1.11
N GLU A 115 -7.13 -5.86 -0.39
CA GLU A 115 -8.05 -5.90 0.75
C GLU A 115 -7.65 -4.87 1.82
N LYS A 116 -6.34 -4.76 2.10
CA LYS A 116 -5.83 -3.76 3.04
C LYS A 116 -6.06 -2.32 2.56
N TYR A 117 -5.91 -2.08 1.25
CA TYR A 117 -6.24 -0.79 0.64
C TYR A 117 -7.71 -0.42 0.88
N LYS A 118 -8.66 -1.35 0.65
CA LYS A 118 -10.09 -1.15 0.88
C LYS A 118 -10.43 -0.94 2.36
N GLU A 119 -9.86 -1.77 3.25
CA GLU A 119 -10.04 -1.63 4.71
C GLU A 119 -9.62 -0.24 5.23
N ARG A 120 -8.65 0.39 4.59
CA ARG A 120 -8.17 1.75 4.94
C ARG A 120 -9.04 2.86 4.36
N GLY A 121 -10.10 2.54 3.65
CA GLY A 121 -10.99 3.48 3.00
C GLY A 121 -10.64 3.81 1.55
N GLY A 122 -9.74 3.02 0.95
CA GLY A 122 -9.37 3.17 -0.46
C GLY A 122 -10.58 2.98 -1.37
N LEU A 123 -10.76 3.93 -2.28
CA LEU A 123 -11.84 3.96 -3.27
C LEU A 123 -11.32 3.51 -4.65
N PRO A 124 -12.20 2.99 -5.52
CA PRO A 124 -11.83 2.65 -6.89
C PRO A 124 -11.28 3.83 -7.68
N ILE A 125 -11.72 5.04 -7.33
CA ILE A 125 -11.22 6.30 -7.90
C ILE A 125 -10.76 7.24 -6.80
N PHE A 126 -9.75 8.03 -7.10
CA PHE A 126 -9.24 9.09 -6.21
C PHE A 126 -8.55 10.20 -7.02
N HIS A 127 -8.34 11.35 -6.39
CA HIS A 127 -7.64 12.48 -6.98
C HIS A 127 -6.46 12.84 -6.05
N PRO A 128 -5.23 12.42 -6.37
CA PRO A 128 -4.06 12.72 -5.55
C PRO A 128 -3.72 14.22 -5.62
N GLU A 129 -3.15 14.77 -4.56
CA GLU A 129 -2.64 16.15 -4.56
C GLU A 129 -1.56 16.37 -5.62
N ASN A 130 -0.76 15.34 -5.92
CA ASN A 130 0.30 15.37 -6.91
C ASN A 130 0.22 14.18 -7.87
N SER A 131 -0.60 14.30 -8.91
CA SER A 131 -0.73 13.26 -9.94
C SER A 131 0.53 13.07 -10.80
N LYS A 132 1.46 14.04 -10.84
CA LYS A 132 2.70 13.94 -11.63
C LYS A 132 3.62 12.81 -11.17
N VAL A 133 3.65 12.51 -9.85
CA VAL A 133 4.45 11.41 -9.32
C VAL A 133 3.98 10.07 -9.89
N PHE A 134 2.69 9.87 -10.01
CA PHE A 134 2.09 8.68 -10.62
C PHE A 134 2.35 8.61 -12.12
N GLU A 135 2.30 9.74 -12.82
CA GLU A 135 2.62 9.82 -14.25
C GLU A 135 4.08 9.43 -14.52
N GLU A 136 5.01 9.94 -13.70
CA GLU A 136 6.43 9.61 -13.80
C GLU A 136 6.71 8.12 -13.56
N LEU A 137 6.02 7.51 -12.58
CA LEU A 137 6.11 6.07 -12.33
C LEU A 137 5.63 5.24 -13.53
N LEU A 138 4.51 5.60 -14.14
CA LEU A 138 4.03 4.93 -15.35
C LEU A 138 5.01 5.07 -16.51
N LYS A 139 5.61 6.25 -16.71
CA LYS A 139 6.68 6.47 -17.72
C LYS A 139 7.91 5.62 -17.41
N GLN A 140 8.29 5.50 -16.15
CA GLN A 140 9.41 4.64 -15.72
C GLN A 140 9.10 3.17 -16.00
N LEU A 141 7.93 2.67 -15.63
CA LEU A 141 7.48 1.30 -15.93
C LEU A 141 7.50 1.01 -17.42
N TYR A 142 7.04 1.95 -18.25
CA TYR A 142 7.07 1.83 -19.71
C TYR A 142 8.51 1.69 -20.23
N LYS A 143 9.43 2.54 -19.79
CA LYS A 143 10.85 2.47 -20.16
C LYS A 143 11.48 1.14 -19.73
N LEU A 144 11.22 0.70 -18.49
CA LEU A 144 11.73 -0.57 -17.97
C LEU A 144 11.20 -1.76 -18.75
N ALA A 145 9.91 -1.79 -19.07
CA ALA A 145 9.28 -2.87 -19.83
C ALA A 145 9.89 -3.03 -21.21
N GLY A 146 10.27 -1.94 -21.88
CA GLY A 146 10.93 -1.93 -23.18
C GLY A 146 12.45 -2.11 -23.16
N SER A 147 13.07 -2.16 -21.96
CA SER A 147 14.52 -2.22 -21.83
C SER A 147 15.08 -3.65 -21.98
N SER A 148 16.39 -3.74 -22.23
CA SER A 148 17.16 -4.98 -22.21
C SER A 148 17.90 -5.21 -20.88
N ASP A 149 17.54 -4.49 -19.82
CA ASP A 149 18.18 -4.59 -18.51
C ASP A 149 18.01 -6.02 -17.94
N TYR A 150 19.10 -6.66 -17.53
CA TYR A 150 19.09 -8.03 -17.03
C TYR A 150 18.42 -8.17 -15.64
N ILE A 151 18.33 -7.07 -14.86
CA ILE A 151 17.59 -7.01 -13.59
C ILE A 151 16.21 -6.35 -13.73
N ARG A 152 15.71 -6.27 -14.94
CA ARG A 152 14.46 -5.58 -15.30
C ARG A 152 13.28 -5.96 -14.42
N ASP A 153 13.07 -7.26 -14.16
CA ASP A 153 11.98 -7.73 -13.30
C ASP A 153 12.09 -7.17 -11.86
N MET A 154 13.31 -7.06 -11.32
CA MET A 154 13.54 -6.47 -9.99
C MET A 154 13.23 -4.98 -9.96
N ARG A 155 13.61 -4.24 -11.01
CA ARG A 155 13.30 -2.79 -11.13
C ARG A 155 11.82 -2.53 -11.36
N ILE A 156 11.14 -3.38 -12.11
CA ILE A 156 9.68 -3.35 -12.26
C ILE A 156 9.02 -3.58 -10.89
N ASN A 157 9.46 -4.59 -10.13
CA ASN A 157 8.97 -4.84 -8.78
C ASN A 157 9.19 -3.63 -7.85
N GLU A 158 10.34 -2.97 -7.90
CA GLU A 158 10.61 -1.74 -7.15
C GLU A 158 9.62 -0.64 -7.50
N SER A 159 9.41 -0.37 -8.79
CA SER A 159 8.49 0.68 -9.27
C SER A 159 7.03 0.35 -8.91
N LEU A 160 6.60 -0.91 -9.02
CA LEU A 160 5.26 -1.34 -8.60
C LEU A 160 5.08 -1.27 -7.07
N SER A 161 6.13 -1.58 -6.30
CA SER A 161 6.12 -1.41 -4.83
C SER A 161 5.98 0.06 -4.44
N THR A 162 6.65 0.95 -5.16
CA THR A 162 6.51 2.41 -4.98
C THR A 162 5.09 2.86 -5.31
N LEU A 163 4.51 2.39 -6.43
CA LEU A 163 3.12 2.66 -6.79
C LEU A 163 2.16 2.23 -5.67
N LEU A 164 2.30 1.00 -5.16
CA LEU A 164 1.45 0.51 -4.06
C LEU A 164 1.63 1.32 -2.77
N THR A 165 2.84 1.80 -2.49
CA THR A 165 3.09 2.68 -1.33
C THR A 165 2.32 3.99 -1.47
N LEU A 166 2.35 4.63 -2.64
CA LEU A 166 1.58 5.85 -2.91
C LEU A 166 0.07 5.58 -2.84
N LEU A 167 -0.41 4.49 -3.43
CA LEU A 167 -1.82 4.10 -3.34
C LEU A 167 -2.28 3.88 -1.89
N MET A 168 -1.43 3.28 -1.05
CA MET A 168 -1.71 3.12 0.36
C MET A 168 -1.72 4.45 1.13
N GLN A 169 -0.93 5.44 0.72
CA GLN A 169 -0.98 6.80 1.28
C GLN A 169 -2.27 7.50 0.89
N GLU A 170 -2.66 7.44 -0.39
CA GLU A 170 -3.90 8.03 -0.91
C GLU A 170 -5.15 7.38 -0.34
N SER A 171 -5.13 6.05 -0.06
CA SER A 171 -6.28 5.36 0.54
C SER A 171 -6.70 5.93 1.90
N TRP A 172 -5.81 6.66 2.52
CA TRP A 172 -6.04 7.32 3.80
C TRP A 172 -6.40 8.81 3.63
N ASN A 173 -6.71 9.25 2.42
CA ASN A 173 -7.10 10.64 2.18
C ASN A 173 -8.63 10.77 2.13
N PRO A 174 -9.28 11.09 3.23
CA PRO A 174 -10.68 11.50 3.20
C PRO A 174 -10.73 13.00 3.03
N ASP A 175 -11.52 13.47 2.10
CA ASP A 175 -11.95 14.86 1.91
C ASP A 175 -12.67 15.46 3.15
N ASN A 176 -12.26 15.09 4.35
CA ASN A 176 -12.91 15.49 5.57
C ASN A 176 -11.87 16.07 6.54
N SER A 177 -11.90 17.38 6.73
CA SER A 177 -11.14 18.11 7.74
C SER A 177 -11.17 17.46 9.15
N ALA A 178 -12.23 16.72 9.47
CA ALA A 178 -12.35 15.92 10.69
C ALA A 178 -11.38 14.73 10.73
N ILE A 179 -11.01 14.15 9.62
CA ILE A 179 -10.11 12.97 9.57
C ILE A 179 -8.65 13.38 9.49
N SER A 180 -8.32 14.53 8.91
CA SER A 180 -6.98 15.13 9.03
C SER A 180 -6.64 15.41 10.51
N LYS A 181 -7.58 15.96 11.28
CA LYS A 181 -7.45 16.15 12.73
C LYS A 181 -7.26 14.81 13.46
N LYS A 182 -8.07 13.80 13.12
CA LYS A 182 -7.98 12.45 13.70
C LYS A 182 -6.65 11.74 13.39
N ARG A 183 -6.07 11.97 12.22
CA ARG A 183 -4.75 11.44 11.86
C ARG A 183 -3.65 12.06 12.69
N MET A 184 -3.67 13.37 12.90
CA MET A 184 -2.73 14.06 13.80
C MET A 184 -2.84 13.55 15.24
N GLU A 185 -4.06 13.33 15.73
CA GLU A 185 -4.32 12.75 17.04
C GLU A 185 -3.74 11.33 17.17
N LEU A 186 -3.91 10.46 16.16
CA LEU A 186 -3.33 9.12 16.16
C LEU A 186 -1.79 9.11 16.09
N VAL A 187 -1.19 10.04 15.36
CA VAL A 187 0.27 10.20 15.34
C VAL A 187 0.75 10.64 16.74
N SER A 188 0.03 11.55 17.38
CA SER A 188 0.35 11.98 18.75
C SER A 188 0.25 10.84 19.76
N VAL A 189 -0.81 10.02 19.68
CA VAL A 189 -0.97 8.80 20.50
C VAL A 189 0.19 7.84 20.27
N LYS A 190 0.55 7.60 19.01
CA LYS A 190 1.67 6.71 18.66
C LYS A 190 2.99 7.23 19.19
N ASN A 191 3.28 8.51 19.03
CA ASN A 191 4.51 9.14 19.54
C ASN A 191 4.59 9.05 21.06
N TYR A 192 3.50 9.35 21.75
CA TYR A 192 3.41 9.17 23.20
C TYR A 192 3.75 7.74 23.63
N MET A 193 3.18 6.74 22.96
CA MET A 193 3.50 5.33 23.21
C MET A 193 4.96 4.99 22.90
N ASP A 194 5.56 5.61 21.89
CA ASP A 194 6.97 5.42 21.53
C ASP A 194 7.93 6.04 22.56
N GLU A 195 7.51 7.10 23.25
CA GLU A 195 8.29 7.78 24.29
C GLU A 195 8.11 7.11 25.66
N HIS A 196 6.90 6.65 25.97
CA HIS A 196 6.52 6.12 27.29
C HIS A 196 6.34 4.59 27.32
N TYR A 197 6.88 3.84 26.32
CA TYR A 197 6.65 2.38 26.19
C TYR A 197 7.08 1.56 27.43
N VAL A 198 8.00 2.06 28.24
CA VAL A 198 8.45 1.41 29.48
C VAL A 198 7.38 1.44 30.56
N GLU A 199 6.57 2.49 30.55
CA GLU A 199 5.53 2.72 31.55
C GLU A 199 4.31 1.84 31.31
N LYS A 200 3.48 1.67 32.35
CA LYS A 200 2.17 1.02 32.21
C LYS A 200 1.20 1.99 31.55
N ILE A 201 0.97 1.83 30.26
CA ILE A 201 -0.01 2.61 29.50
C ILE A 201 -1.31 1.80 29.40
N THR A 202 -2.41 2.36 29.90
CA THR A 202 -3.75 1.78 29.77
C THR A 202 -4.56 2.53 28.70
N LEU A 203 -5.68 1.95 28.28
CA LEU A 203 -6.59 2.62 27.35
C LEU A 203 -7.26 3.83 27.99
N ASP A 204 -7.51 3.77 29.30
CA ASP A 204 -8.09 4.88 30.04
C ASP A 204 -7.11 6.07 30.14
N ASP A 205 -5.80 5.80 30.28
CA ASP A 205 -4.76 6.83 30.23
C ASP A 205 -4.73 7.53 28.87
N LEU A 206 -4.80 6.75 27.77
CA LEU A 206 -4.83 7.30 26.43
C LEU A 206 -6.12 8.09 26.16
N GLU A 207 -7.28 7.62 26.63
CA GLU A 207 -8.55 8.34 26.53
C GLU A 207 -8.47 9.68 27.27
N ALA A 208 -7.96 9.69 28.51
CA ALA A 208 -7.79 10.90 29.31
C ALA A 208 -6.78 11.90 28.71
N GLN A 209 -5.66 11.38 28.20
CA GLN A 209 -4.56 12.19 27.65
C GLN A 209 -4.92 12.85 26.32
N PHE A 210 -5.62 12.12 25.44
CA PHE A 210 -5.87 12.57 24.06
C PHE A 210 -7.33 12.95 23.79
N PHE A 211 -8.22 12.81 24.78
CA PHE A 211 -9.66 13.11 24.66
C PHE A 211 -10.35 12.33 23.52
N ILE A 212 -9.88 11.10 23.26
CA ILE A 212 -10.42 10.20 22.25
C ILE A 212 -11.05 9.01 22.95
N ASN A 213 -12.33 8.75 22.70
CA ASN A 213 -13.00 7.57 23.25
C ASN A 213 -12.20 6.29 22.98
N LYS A 214 -11.92 5.51 24.03
CA LYS A 214 -11.04 4.32 23.96
C LYS A 214 -11.48 3.25 22.98
N TYR A 215 -12.78 3.01 22.81
CA TYR A 215 -13.29 2.03 21.83
C TYR A 215 -13.08 2.51 20.40
N TYR A 216 -13.32 3.79 20.18
CA TYR A 216 -13.03 4.43 18.92
C TYR A 216 -11.52 4.42 18.62
N LEU A 217 -10.68 4.75 19.60
CA LEU A 217 -9.22 4.70 19.47
C LEU A 217 -8.71 3.32 19.12
N LEU A 218 -9.20 2.25 19.77
CA LEU A 218 -8.86 0.86 19.44
C LEU A 218 -9.16 0.53 17.97
N LYS A 219 -10.36 0.93 17.50
CA LYS A 219 -10.80 0.69 16.12
C LYS A 219 -9.90 1.42 15.13
N ILE A 220 -9.77 2.74 15.26
CA ILE A 220 -9.02 3.55 14.28
C ILE A 220 -7.51 3.26 14.31
N PHE A 221 -6.94 2.94 15.48
CA PHE A 221 -5.53 2.57 15.58
C PHE A 221 -5.24 1.27 14.82
N LYS A 222 -6.10 0.25 14.99
CA LYS A 222 -5.99 -1.02 14.26
C LYS A 222 -6.20 -0.84 12.76
N GLU A 223 -7.18 -0.03 12.36
CA GLU A 223 -7.43 0.30 10.95
C GLU A 223 -6.23 1.01 10.31
N THR A 224 -5.63 1.96 11.04
CA THR A 224 -4.51 2.77 10.55
C THR A 224 -3.19 2.01 10.50
N TYR A 225 -2.82 1.39 11.62
CA TYR A 225 -1.49 0.77 11.78
C TYR A 225 -1.50 -0.75 11.55
N GLY A 226 -2.66 -1.37 11.33
CA GLY A 226 -2.79 -2.80 11.09
C GLY A 226 -2.60 -3.69 12.32
N VAL A 227 -2.33 -3.11 13.49
CA VAL A 227 -2.07 -3.82 14.76
C VAL A 227 -2.85 -3.17 15.89
N THR A 228 -3.15 -3.93 16.95
CA THR A 228 -3.77 -3.38 18.15
C THR A 228 -2.77 -2.53 18.94
N ILE A 229 -3.24 -1.59 19.74
CA ILE A 229 -2.42 -0.76 20.65
C ILE A 229 -1.53 -1.66 21.53
N SER A 230 -2.09 -2.72 22.13
CA SER A 230 -1.31 -3.64 22.96
C SER A 230 -0.22 -4.38 22.17
N SER A 231 -0.52 -4.85 20.95
CA SER A 231 0.47 -5.49 20.09
C SER A 231 1.56 -4.53 19.65
N TYR A 232 1.21 -3.28 19.40
CA TYR A 232 2.17 -2.22 19.07
C TYR A 232 3.16 -1.98 20.23
N LEU A 233 2.65 -1.77 21.46
CA LEU A 233 3.48 -1.59 22.66
C LEU A 233 4.40 -2.78 22.91
N ILE A 234 3.88 -4.00 22.79
CA ILE A 234 4.69 -5.23 22.92
C ILE A 234 5.81 -5.24 21.88
N SER A 235 5.50 -4.97 20.62
CA SER A 235 6.49 -4.94 19.54
C SER A 235 7.58 -3.90 19.81
N ARG A 236 7.22 -2.71 20.29
CA ARG A 236 8.17 -1.65 20.66
C ARG A 236 9.12 -2.09 21.77
N ARG A 237 8.58 -2.69 22.83
CA ARG A 237 9.34 -3.25 23.96
C ARG A 237 10.28 -4.38 23.52
N ILE A 238 9.81 -5.29 22.69
CA ILE A 238 10.64 -6.38 22.14
C ILE A 238 11.78 -5.83 21.28
N THR A 239 11.52 -4.81 20.45
CA THR A 239 12.57 -4.17 19.65
C THR A 239 13.66 -3.59 20.54
N ARG A 240 13.30 -2.92 21.62
CA ARG A 240 14.28 -2.41 22.59
C ARG A 240 15.01 -3.52 23.34
N ALA A 241 14.28 -4.57 23.73
CA ALA A 241 14.87 -5.74 24.37
C ALA A 241 15.94 -6.42 23.49
N LYS A 242 15.70 -6.52 22.18
CA LYS A 242 16.70 -7.04 21.21
C LYS A 242 17.99 -6.23 21.22
N GLN A 243 17.89 -4.90 21.31
CA GLN A 243 19.08 -4.03 21.42
C GLN A 243 19.84 -4.30 22.73
N LEU A 244 19.11 -4.34 23.87
CA LEU A 244 19.75 -4.58 25.17
C LEU A 244 20.40 -5.98 25.22
N LEU A 245 19.72 -7.00 24.69
CA LEU A 245 20.25 -8.36 24.62
C LEU A 245 21.54 -8.46 23.79
N ARG A 246 21.68 -7.67 22.74
CA ARG A 246 22.86 -7.69 21.86
C ARG A 246 24.02 -6.87 22.38
N PHE A 247 23.75 -5.72 22.98
CA PHE A 247 24.75 -4.69 23.22
C PHE A 247 25.06 -4.47 24.71
N THR A 248 24.44 -5.23 25.62
CA THR A 248 24.69 -5.13 27.07
C THR A 248 24.87 -6.51 27.71
N GLN A 249 25.45 -6.49 28.91
CA GLN A 249 25.58 -7.70 29.76
C GLN A 249 24.43 -7.84 30.79
N MET A 250 23.36 -7.04 30.66
CA MET A 250 22.20 -7.12 31.54
C MET A 250 21.65 -8.53 31.59
N THR A 251 21.24 -9.00 32.74
CA THR A 251 20.53 -10.27 32.90
C THR A 251 19.21 -10.25 32.12
N ILE A 252 18.61 -11.40 31.86
CA ILE A 252 17.32 -11.50 31.16
C ILE A 252 16.23 -10.76 31.94
N ASP A 253 16.27 -10.82 33.26
CA ASP A 253 15.32 -10.14 34.14
C ASP A 253 15.48 -8.62 34.10
N GLU A 254 16.72 -8.11 34.20
CA GLU A 254 17.02 -6.70 34.06
C GLU A 254 16.58 -6.14 32.70
N VAL A 255 16.75 -6.90 31.62
CA VAL A 255 16.25 -6.50 30.28
C VAL A 255 14.74 -6.42 30.30
N GLY A 256 14.05 -7.39 30.90
CA GLY A 256 12.58 -7.39 31.05
C GLY A 256 12.09 -6.12 31.76
N CYS A 257 12.67 -5.81 32.93
CA CYS A 257 12.36 -4.60 33.68
C CYS A 257 12.65 -3.31 32.90
N ALA A 258 13.83 -3.23 32.26
CA ALA A 258 14.23 -2.08 31.48
C ALA A 258 13.32 -1.73 30.28
N VAL A 259 12.52 -2.70 29.81
CA VAL A 259 11.56 -2.49 28.72
C VAL A 259 10.10 -2.46 29.19
N GLY A 260 9.86 -2.39 30.50
CA GLY A 260 8.50 -2.33 31.06
C GLY A 260 7.72 -3.67 30.99
N MET A 261 8.44 -4.78 30.99
CA MET A 261 7.88 -6.14 31.03
C MET A 261 8.31 -6.84 32.34
N ASP A 262 7.70 -6.44 33.44
CA ASP A 262 8.06 -6.97 34.75
C ASP A 262 7.79 -8.46 34.85
N GLY A 263 8.79 -9.18 35.39
CA GLY A 263 8.78 -10.64 35.58
C GLY A 263 9.42 -11.41 34.41
N ALA A 264 10.56 -12.04 34.68
CA ALA A 264 11.37 -12.80 33.71
C ALA A 264 10.56 -13.83 32.92
N SER A 265 9.59 -14.48 33.56
CA SER A 265 8.72 -15.46 32.92
C SER A 265 7.75 -14.82 31.92
N TYR A 266 7.16 -13.68 32.24
CA TYR A 266 6.28 -12.96 31.33
C TYR A 266 7.07 -12.40 30.13
N PHE A 267 8.17 -11.71 30.39
CA PHE A 267 9.07 -11.20 29.34
C PHE A 267 9.53 -12.32 28.40
N SER A 268 10.06 -13.43 28.95
CA SER A 268 10.56 -14.55 28.16
C SER A 268 9.50 -15.18 27.26
N ARG A 269 8.27 -15.31 27.77
CA ARG A 269 7.13 -15.81 27.01
C ARG A 269 6.74 -14.87 25.87
N MET A 270 6.63 -13.57 26.14
CA MET A 270 6.28 -12.56 25.12
C MET A 270 7.37 -12.44 24.07
N PHE A 271 8.63 -12.45 24.47
CA PHE A 271 9.76 -12.42 23.54
C PHE A 271 9.77 -13.67 22.64
N LYS A 272 9.60 -14.87 23.21
CA LYS A 272 9.52 -16.11 22.43
C LYS A 272 8.33 -16.13 21.48
N LYS A 273 7.18 -15.58 21.89
CA LYS A 273 5.99 -15.44 21.02
C LYS A 273 6.26 -14.52 19.82
N SER A 274 7.03 -13.44 20.02
CA SER A 274 7.38 -12.48 18.97
C SER A 274 8.49 -12.98 18.04
N GLU A 275 9.58 -13.52 18.61
CA GLU A 275 10.82 -13.82 17.87
C GLU A 275 11.02 -15.33 17.58
N GLY A 276 10.10 -16.18 18.03
CA GLY A 276 10.18 -17.64 17.85
C GLY A 276 11.18 -18.35 18.76
N ILE A 277 12.12 -17.62 19.41
CA ILE A 277 13.17 -18.17 20.28
C ILE A 277 13.22 -17.42 21.60
N SER A 278 13.79 -18.08 22.66
CA SER A 278 13.92 -17.45 23.97
C SER A 278 14.95 -16.30 23.96
N PRO A 279 14.85 -15.30 24.88
CA PRO A 279 15.83 -14.21 25.00
C PRO A 279 17.26 -14.71 25.18
N LYS A 280 17.45 -15.76 25.99
CA LYS A 280 18.77 -16.39 26.21
C LYS A 280 19.34 -16.97 24.92
N LYS A 281 18.50 -17.68 24.11
CA LYS A 281 18.93 -18.23 22.82
C LYS A 281 19.22 -17.11 21.81
N TYR A 282 18.39 -16.07 21.80
CA TYR A 282 18.58 -14.91 20.97
C TYR A 282 19.95 -14.24 21.26
N ARG A 283 20.25 -13.96 22.55
CA ARG A 283 21.55 -13.41 22.95
C ARG A 283 22.72 -14.25 22.44
N LYS A 284 22.68 -15.58 22.68
CA LYS A 284 23.75 -16.50 22.25
C LYS A 284 23.97 -16.51 20.72
N GLN A 285 22.96 -16.17 19.92
CA GLN A 285 23.12 -16.12 18.46
C GLN A 285 23.81 -14.83 17.98
N TRP A 286 23.82 -13.78 18.82
CA TRP A 286 24.27 -12.46 18.42
C TRP A 286 25.49 -11.93 19.21
N GLN A 287 25.88 -12.59 20.26
CA GLN A 287 27.10 -12.42 21.05
C GLN A 287 27.99 -13.65 20.92
#